data_ac9be313b7b16c2eaf7263dc59ea72c3
#
_entry.id   ac9be313b7b16c2eaf7263dc59ea72c3
#
_cell.length_a   1.000
_cell.length_b   1.000
_cell.length_c   1.000
_cell.angle_alpha   90.00
_cell.angle_beta   90.00
_cell.angle_gamma   90.00
#
_symmetry.space_group_name_H-M   'P 1'
#
loop_
_entity.id
_entity.type
_entity.pdbx_description
1 polymer ?
#
loop_
_entity_poly.entity_id
_entity_poly.type
_entity_poly.pdbx_seq_one_letter_code
_entity_poly.pdbx_strand_id
1 'polypeptide(L)'
;MERLFEAGFRPVAIPPYENALCLKRRDCAAVLSPVPNGGLKVLAPPSYLVAGSLSVKLKRGSGEVFVWKKNEVEATPDRLEELAQFRRDLMQILDFVPQQ
;
A
#
# COMPACT_ATOMS: atom_id res chain seq x y z
N MET A 1 -14.31 7.10 3.47
CA MET A 1 -13.92 6.71 2.11
C MET A 1 -13.77 7.90 1.16
N GLU A 2 -14.60 8.94 1.34
CA GLU A 2 -14.49 10.11 0.44
C GLU A 2 -13.11 10.75 0.49
N ARG A 3 -12.55 10.88 1.68
CA ARG A 3 -11.23 11.50 1.81
C ARG A 3 -10.16 10.70 1.07
N LEU A 4 -10.29 9.38 1.10
CA LEU A 4 -9.35 8.52 0.39
C LEU A 4 -9.47 8.72 -1.12
N PHE A 5 -10.69 8.78 -1.63
CA PHE A 5 -10.91 9.00 -3.05
C PHE A 5 -10.40 10.37 -3.49
N GLU A 6 -10.62 11.39 -2.67
CA GLU A 6 -10.14 12.74 -2.98
C GLU A 6 -8.61 12.79 -3.06
N ALA A 7 -7.94 11.97 -2.26
CA ALA A 7 -6.49 11.90 -2.28
C ALA A 7 -5.95 11.00 -3.38
N GLY A 8 -6.82 10.43 -4.21
CA GLY A 8 -6.40 9.61 -5.34
C GLY A 8 -6.34 8.12 -5.09
N PHE A 9 -6.68 7.67 -3.89
CA PHE A 9 -6.72 6.23 -3.60
C PHE A 9 -7.94 5.60 -4.24
N ARG A 10 -7.76 4.39 -4.79
CA ARG A 10 -8.83 3.68 -5.47
C ARG A 10 -8.86 2.23 -5.03
N PRO A 11 -10.05 1.61 -4.93
CA PRO A 11 -10.12 0.19 -4.62
C PRO A 11 -9.50 -0.65 -5.73
N VAL A 12 -8.88 -1.76 -5.33
CA VAL A 12 -8.27 -2.69 -6.28
C VAL A 12 -8.31 -4.08 -5.66
N ALA A 13 -8.36 -5.11 -6.52
CA ALA A 13 -8.32 -6.48 -6.04
C ALA A 13 -6.87 -6.94 -5.97
N ILE A 14 -6.46 -7.44 -4.81
CA ILE A 14 -5.10 -7.94 -4.60
C ILE A 14 -5.19 -9.31 -3.95
N PRO A 15 -4.93 -10.39 -4.70
CA PRO A 15 -4.90 -11.72 -4.07
C PRO A 15 -3.76 -11.78 -3.05
N PRO A 16 -3.92 -12.47 -1.93
CA PRO A 16 -5.10 -13.24 -1.51
C PRO A 16 -6.09 -12.44 -0.63
N TYR A 17 -6.08 -11.13 -0.71
CA TYR A 17 -6.83 -10.27 0.20
C TYR A 17 -8.19 -9.89 -0.37
N GLU A 18 -8.92 -10.85 -0.97
CA GLU A 18 -10.19 -10.53 -1.64
C GLU A 18 -11.28 -10.04 -0.69
N ASN A 19 -11.18 -10.40 0.59
CA ASN A 19 -12.19 -9.99 1.57
C ASN A 19 -11.80 -8.75 2.35
N ALA A 20 -10.73 -8.09 1.97
CA ALA A 20 -10.26 -6.87 2.63
C ALA A 20 -10.36 -5.70 1.67
N LEU A 21 -10.23 -4.49 2.22
CA LEU A 21 -10.23 -3.28 1.40
C LEU A 21 -8.80 -3.02 0.94
N CYS A 22 -8.55 -3.22 -0.35
CA CYS A 22 -7.26 -2.95 -0.94
C CYS A 22 -7.34 -1.61 -1.66
N LEU A 23 -6.45 -0.69 -1.30
CA LEU A 23 -6.42 0.65 -1.89
C LEU A 23 -5.12 0.86 -2.63
N LYS A 24 -5.23 1.43 -3.81
CA LYS A 24 -4.10 1.68 -4.69
C LYS A 24 -4.05 3.14 -5.08
N ARG A 25 -2.84 3.67 -5.21
CA ARG A 25 -2.59 4.97 -5.84
C ARG A 25 -1.28 4.85 -6.60
N ARG A 26 -1.33 5.08 -7.91
CA ARG A 26 -0.19 4.83 -8.80
C ARG A 26 0.24 3.37 -8.67
N ASP A 27 1.49 3.12 -8.31
CA ASP A 27 2.03 1.77 -8.23
C ASP A 27 2.16 1.25 -6.80
N CYS A 28 1.53 1.93 -5.86
CA CYS A 28 1.59 1.52 -4.45
C CYS A 28 0.21 1.13 -3.96
N ALA A 29 0.16 0.24 -2.99
CA ALA A 29 -1.10 -0.22 -2.43
C ALA A 29 -0.95 -0.64 -0.99
N ALA A 30 -2.09 -0.71 -0.29
CA ALA A 30 -2.16 -1.18 1.09
C ALA A 30 -3.44 -1.97 1.26
N VAL A 31 -3.45 -2.84 2.26
CA VAL A 31 -4.62 -3.65 2.58
C VAL A 31 -5.14 -3.25 3.95
N LEU A 32 -6.42 -2.90 4.00
CA LEU A 32 -7.06 -2.39 5.21
C LEU A 32 -8.23 -3.28 5.58
N SER A 33 -8.58 -3.26 6.86
CA SER A 33 -9.74 -3.99 7.35
C SER A 33 -10.53 -3.11 8.30
N PRO A 34 -11.85 -3.12 8.23
CA PRO A 34 -12.65 -2.38 9.20
C PRO A 34 -12.50 -2.99 10.59
N VAL A 35 -12.59 -2.12 11.60
CA VAL A 35 -12.62 -2.57 12.99
C VAL A 35 -14.02 -2.32 13.55
N PRO A 36 -14.39 -3.02 14.64
CA PRO A 36 -15.78 -2.94 15.14
C PRO A 36 -16.25 -1.54 15.49
N ASN A 37 -15.39 -0.64 15.86
CA ASN A 37 -15.78 0.72 16.25
C ASN A 37 -15.78 1.70 15.07
N GLY A 38 -15.78 1.21 13.84
CA GLY A 38 -15.97 2.05 12.66
C GLY A 38 -14.70 2.58 12.04
N GLY A 39 -13.54 2.26 12.59
CA GLY A 39 -12.26 2.66 12.00
C GLY A 39 -11.73 1.65 11.02
N LEU A 40 -10.52 1.87 10.57
CA LEU A 40 -9.79 0.96 9.69
C LEU A 40 -8.43 0.65 10.29
N LYS A 41 -7.98 -0.58 10.11
CA LYS A 41 -6.63 -0.95 10.50
C LYS A 41 -5.87 -1.48 9.30
N VAL A 42 -4.55 -1.40 9.35
CA VAL A 42 -3.70 -1.89 8.26
C VAL A 42 -3.46 -3.36 8.45
N LEU A 43 -3.89 -4.18 7.48
CA LEU A 43 -3.62 -5.61 7.48
C LEU A 43 -2.25 -5.91 6.86
N ALA A 44 -1.93 -5.22 5.77
CA ALA A 44 -0.63 -5.34 5.14
C ALA A 44 -0.09 -3.95 4.92
N PRO A 45 1.16 -3.69 5.31
CA PRO A 45 1.72 -2.33 5.19
C PRO A 45 1.79 -1.88 3.75
N PRO A 46 1.81 -0.56 3.51
CA PRO A 46 1.94 -0.04 2.15
C PRO A 46 3.17 -0.61 1.46
N SER A 47 2.99 -1.03 0.22
CA SER A 47 4.05 -1.66 -0.56
C SER A 47 3.91 -1.26 -2.03
N TYR A 48 5.02 -1.36 -2.75
CA TYR A 48 5.03 -1.16 -4.18
C TYR A 48 4.41 -2.38 -4.87
N LEU A 49 3.58 -2.17 -5.90
CA LEU A 49 2.95 -3.28 -6.60
C LEU A 49 3.89 -3.84 -7.65
N VAL A 50 4.06 -5.16 -7.64
CA VAL A 50 4.82 -5.88 -8.65
C VAL A 50 3.93 -6.99 -9.15
N ALA A 51 3.70 -7.02 -10.47
CA ALA A 51 2.81 -8.00 -11.09
C ALA A 51 1.43 -8.01 -10.43
N GLY A 52 0.94 -6.84 -10.01
CA GLY A 52 -0.40 -6.72 -9.41
C GLY A 52 -0.50 -7.18 -7.98
N SER A 53 0.60 -7.47 -7.31
CA SER A 53 0.61 -7.95 -5.93
C SER A 53 1.54 -7.11 -5.07
N LEU A 54 1.34 -7.16 -3.75
CA LEU A 54 2.20 -6.45 -2.82
C LEU A 54 3.59 -7.09 -2.82
N SER A 55 4.59 -6.28 -3.02
CA SER A 55 5.97 -6.75 -3.08
C SER A 55 6.65 -6.65 -1.73
N VAL A 56 7.80 -7.29 -1.63
CA VAL A 56 8.70 -7.19 -0.49
C VAL A 56 9.96 -6.46 -0.95
N LYS A 57 10.44 -5.51 -0.14
CA LYS A 57 11.66 -4.79 -0.46
C LYS A 57 12.85 -5.57 0.08
N LEU A 58 13.79 -5.90 -0.79
CA LEU A 58 14.99 -6.66 -0.43
C LEU A 58 16.23 -5.93 -0.91
N LYS A 59 17.33 -6.16 -0.20
CA LYS A 59 18.64 -5.68 -0.67
C LYS A 59 19.16 -6.59 -1.76
N ARG A 60 19.72 -5.98 -2.80
CA ARG A 60 20.31 -6.72 -3.92
C ARG A 60 21.58 -6.01 -4.32
N GLY A 61 22.73 -6.59 -3.95
CA GLY A 61 24.00 -5.94 -4.19
C GLY A 61 24.09 -4.62 -3.44
N SER A 62 24.36 -3.53 -4.13
CA SER A 62 24.46 -2.20 -3.51
C SER A 62 23.13 -1.45 -3.52
N GLY A 63 22.07 -2.06 -4.05
CA GLY A 63 20.78 -1.39 -4.15
C GLY A 63 19.67 -2.19 -3.50
N GLU A 64 18.44 -1.82 -3.81
CA GLU A 64 17.25 -2.48 -3.31
C GLU A 64 16.32 -2.80 -4.46
N VAL A 65 15.49 -3.83 -4.30
CA VAL A 65 14.49 -4.24 -5.28
C VAL A 65 13.17 -4.53 -4.59
N PHE A 66 12.08 -4.36 -5.33
CA PHE A 66 10.76 -4.83 -4.94
C PHE A 66 10.54 -6.19 -5.61
N VAL A 67 10.21 -7.21 -4.83
CA VAL A 67 10.13 -8.58 -5.31
C VAL A 67 8.77 -9.17 -5.02
N TRP A 68 8.18 -9.82 -6.02
CA TRP A 68 7.01 -10.67 -5.87
C TRP A 68 7.22 -11.92 -6.70
N LYS A 69 7.42 -13.06 -6.02
CA LYS A 69 7.72 -14.34 -6.67
C LYS A 69 8.97 -14.19 -7.54
N LYS A 70 8.85 -14.40 -8.84
CA LYS A 70 9.99 -14.32 -9.76
C LYS A 70 10.16 -12.93 -10.38
N ASN A 71 9.29 -11.99 -10.03
CA ASN A 71 9.31 -10.66 -10.61
C ASN A 71 10.05 -9.70 -9.70
N GLU A 72 10.95 -8.90 -10.26
CA GLU A 72 11.69 -7.90 -9.52
C GLU A 72 11.60 -6.57 -10.23
N VAL A 73 11.48 -5.50 -9.44
CA VAL A 73 11.49 -4.14 -9.95
C VAL A 73 12.49 -3.36 -9.11
N GLU A 74 13.40 -2.66 -9.78
CA GLU A 74 14.42 -1.89 -9.08
C GLU A 74 13.75 -0.83 -8.20
N ALA A 75 14.20 -0.71 -6.95
CA ALA A 75 13.69 0.29 -6.02
C ALA A 75 14.47 1.59 -6.22
N THR A 76 14.17 2.28 -7.31
CA THR A 76 14.83 3.55 -7.62
C THR A 76 14.45 4.62 -6.59
N PRO A 77 15.23 5.70 -6.48
CA PRO A 77 14.86 6.79 -5.58
C PRO A 77 13.46 7.34 -5.84
N ASP A 78 13.04 7.43 -7.11
CA ASP A 78 11.69 7.90 -7.44
C ASP A 78 10.63 6.97 -6.92
N ARG A 79 10.85 5.65 -7.06
CA ARG A 79 9.88 4.66 -6.59
C ARG A 79 9.82 4.61 -5.07
N LEU A 80 10.96 4.75 -4.41
CA LEU A 80 10.99 4.80 -2.96
C LEU A 80 10.30 6.04 -2.44
N GLU A 81 10.45 7.17 -3.12
CA GLU A 81 9.77 8.40 -2.73
C GLU A 81 8.27 8.28 -2.95
N GLU A 82 7.86 7.66 -4.04
CA GLU A 82 6.44 7.42 -4.32
C GLU A 82 5.81 6.60 -3.19
N LEU A 83 6.48 5.55 -2.75
CA LEU A 83 5.98 4.70 -1.67
C LEU A 83 5.95 5.47 -0.35
N ALA A 84 6.97 6.26 -0.06
CA ALA A 84 7.00 7.05 1.16
C ALA A 84 5.87 8.07 1.18
N GLN A 85 5.59 8.71 0.04
CA GLN A 85 4.49 9.68 -0.06
C GLN A 85 3.15 8.99 0.11
N PHE A 86 2.98 7.82 -0.51
CA PHE A 86 1.78 7.01 -0.36
C PHE A 86 1.52 6.71 1.11
N ARG A 87 2.55 6.26 1.81
CA ARG A 87 2.42 5.92 3.23
C ARG A 87 2.05 7.14 4.06
N ARG A 88 2.71 8.27 3.84
CA ARG A 88 2.43 9.49 4.61
C ARG A 88 0.99 9.94 4.40
N ASP A 89 0.56 9.97 3.15
CA ASP A 89 -0.79 10.46 2.83
C ASP A 89 -1.86 9.52 3.40
N LEU A 90 -1.64 8.21 3.26
CA LEU A 90 -2.60 7.24 3.76
C LEU A 90 -2.72 7.31 5.28
N MET A 91 -1.58 7.36 5.97
CA MET A 91 -1.59 7.39 7.43
C MET A 91 -2.19 8.68 7.95
N GLN A 92 -1.94 9.80 7.27
CA GLN A 92 -2.54 11.07 7.66
C GLN A 92 -4.06 11.02 7.58
N ILE A 93 -4.59 10.39 6.54
CA ILE A 93 -6.03 10.26 6.39
C ILE A 93 -6.60 9.31 7.46
N LEU A 94 -5.92 8.20 7.71
CA LEU A 94 -6.37 7.23 8.69
C LEU A 94 -6.34 7.78 10.12
N ASP A 95 -5.47 8.74 10.39
CA ASP A 95 -5.40 9.36 11.71
C ASP A 95 -6.67 10.13 12.08
N PHE A 96 -7.51 10.46 11.09
CA PHE A 96 -8.79 11.11 11.35
C PHE A 96 -9.91 10.11 11.59
N VAL A 97 -9.63 8.82 11.49
CA VAL A 97 -10.60 7.77 11.72
C VAL A 97 -10.34 7.16 13.09
N PRO A 98 -11.36 7.08 13.97
CA PRO A 98 -11.14 6.48 15.30
C PRO A 98 -10.60 5.07 15.18
N GLN A 99 -9.57 4.77 15.96
CA GLN A 99 -8.89 3.49 15.89
C GLN A 99 -9.06 2.64 17.15
N GLN A 100 -9.81 3.10 18.09
CA GLN A 100 -10.00 2.41 19.38
C GLN A 100 -10.83 1.16 19.30
#